data_8962f09ac1f649640cdd7bd8bb818328
#
_entry.id   8962f09ac1f649640cdd7bd8bb818328
#
_cell.length_a   1.000
_cell.length_b   1.000
_cell.length_c   1.000
_cell.angle_alpha   90.00
_cell.angle_beta   90.00
_cell.angle_gamma   90.00
#
_symmetry.space_group_name_H-M   'P 1'
#
loop_
_entity.id
_entity.type
_entity.pdbx_description
1 polymer ?
#
loop_
_entity_poly.entity_id
_entity_poly.type
_entity_poly.pdbx_seq_one_letter_code
_entity_poly.pdbx_strand_id
1 'polypeptide(L)'
;VTTDSALLRFGTDRALVRAQVVRTSHATSVELEITRGKMNRVRINRANPVRARDILGIVRTVLFAPEDLALVKGDPSARRRFLDDLLVVLQPHQAATRSDYDRVLRQRNALLKSARAAGKLTTNHEATLDVWDQHLAQAGARVLRGRLDVLGQVAGPLAAAYASLTDGSKLASAHYRSTIVSDIEDDGDAAVQPDGNSEALLEASASELQERILAALTAKRQQEVERGMTLVGPHRDELLLTLGGVPAKGYASHGETWSLALSLRLASYQAMLEDDSRPGAGPILILDDVFAELDADRRARLAKVVADAEQVLVTAAVEADVPDSLKGHVLRVTPGAIHAAGEGPGA
;
A
#
# COMPACT_ATOMS: atom_id res chain seq x y z
N VAL A 1 4.84 12.16 3.65
CA VAL A 1 4.35 13.52 3.93
C VAL A 1 3.03 13.40 4.66
N THR A 2 2.94 13.91 5.88
CA THR A 2 1.76 13.76 6.75
C THR A 2 0.58 14.64 6.31
N THR A 3 0.85 15.70 5.56
CA THR A 3 -0.17 16.59 4.99
C THR A 3 0.34 17.15 3.66
N ASP A 4 -0.54 17.26 2.66
CA ASP A 4 -0.20 17.83 1.34
C ASP A 4 0.25 19.31 1.42
N SER A 5 -0.01 19.98 2.54
CA SER A 5 0.46 21.35 2.78
C SER A 5 1.98 21.49 2.82
N ALA A 6 2.71 20.41 3.11
CA ALA A 6 4.18 20.39 3.06
C ALA A 6 4.73 20.49 1.62
N LEU A 7 3.91 20.20 0.61
CA LEU A 7 4.26 20.34 -0.82
C LEU A 7 4.12 21.79 -1.32
N LEU A 8 3.55 22.68 -0.51
CA LEU A 8 3.42 24.09 -0.88
C LEU A 8 4.73 24.83 -0.64
N ARG A 9 5.18 25.59 -1.65
CA ARG A 9 6.31 26.49 -1.49
C ARG A 9 6.08 27.42 -0.30
N PHE A 10 7.12 27.67 0.48
CA PHE A 10 7.04 28.56 1.64
C PHE A 10 6.55 29.95 1.20
N GLY A 11 5.58 30.50 1.92
CA GLY A 11 4.96 31.80 1.59
C GLY A 11 3.88 31.74 0.50
N THR A 12 3.49 30.55 0.01
CA THR A 12 2.37 30.41 -0.95
C THR A 12 1.25 29.55 -0.35
N ASP A 13 0.02 29.80 -0.84
CA ASP A 13 -1.17 29.05 -0.39
C ASP A 13 -1.64 28.01 -1.41
N ARG A 14 -0.99 27.94 -2.57
CA ARG A 14 -1.41 27.09 -3.66
C ARG A 14 -0.22 26.56 -4.45
N ALA A 15 -0.30 25.29 -4.85
CA ALA A 15 0.59 24.65 -5.82
C ALA A 15 -0.22 23.99 -6.93
N LEU A 16 0.37 23.90 -8.12
CA LEU A 16 -0.17 23.20 -9.28
C LEU A 16 0.85 22.17 -9.76
N VAL A 17 0.43 20.91 -9.82
CA VAL A 17 1.21 19.83 -10.43
C VAL A 17 0.51 19.44 -11.72
N ARG A 18 1.26 19.43 -12.83
CA ARG A 18 0.74 19.08 -14.15
C ARG A 18 1.50 17.91 -14.70
N ALA A 19 0.75 16.95 -15.26
CA ALA A 19 1.31 15.82 -15.95
C ALA A 19 0.55 15.58 -17.26
N GLN A 20 1.26 15.06 -18.25
CA GLN A 20 0.66 14.54 -19.47
C GLN A 20 0.96 13.04 -19.54
N VAL A 21 -0.09 12.24 -19.52
CA VAL A 21 -0.01 10.78 -19.63
C VAL A 21 -0.29 10.43 -21.09
N VAL A 22 0.69 9.82 -21.73
CA VAL A 22 0.57 9.38 -23.13
C VAL A 22 0.44 7.86 -23.13
N ARG A 23 -0.69 7.36 -23.64
CA ARG A 23 -0.93 5.92 -23.82
C ARG A 23 -1.24 5.67 -25.27
N THR A 24 -0.37 4.91 -25.93
CA THR A 24 -0.50 4.62 -27.37
C THR A 24 -0.65 5.93 -28.17
N SER A 25 -1.85 6.29 -28.61
CA SER A 25 -2.14 7.49 -29.39
C SER A 25 -2.93 8.57 -28.65
N HIS A 26 -3.25 8.34 -27.37
CA HIS A 26 -4.07 9.26 -26.59
C HIS A 26 -3.26 9.92 -25.49
N ALA A 27 -3.27 11.26 -25.49
CA ALA A 27 -2.67 12.05 -24.43
C ALA A 27 -3.75 12.56 -23.46
N THR A 28 -3.59 12.27 -22.19
CA THR A 28 -4.47 12.76 -21.12
C THR A 28 -3.70 13.76 -20.27
N SER A 29 -4.17 15.01 -20.20
CA SER A 29 -3.58 15.99 -19.31
C SER A 29 -4.24 15.90 -17.93
N VAL A 30 -3.43 15.91 -16.90
CA VAL A 30 -3.86 15.91 -15.49
C VAL A 30 -3.26 17.13 -14.81
N GLU A 31 -4.09 17.91 -14.14
CA GLU A 31 -3.68 19.04 -13.31
C GLU A 31 -4.21 18.84 -11.90
N LEU A 32 -3.30 18.72 -10.92
CA LEU A 32 -3.61 18.64 -9.49
C LEU A 32 -3.39 20.01 -8.85
N GLU A 33 -4.43 20.55 -8.26
CA GLU A 33 -4.38 21.77 -7.44
C GLU A 33 -4.37 21.42 -5.97
N ILE A 34 -3.30 21.80 -5.28
CA ILE A 34 -3.12 21.68 -3.83
C ILE A 34 -3.31 23.06 -3.23
N THR A 35 -4.28 23.22 -2.32
CA THR A 35 -4.56 24.50 -1.66
C THR A 35 -4.55 24.32 -0.14
N ARG A 36 -3.87 25.22 0.57
CA ARG A 36 -3.77 25.17 2.03
C ARG A 36 -5.15 25.13 2.69
N GLY A 37 -5.40 24.14 3.54
CA GLY A 37 -6.64 24.02 4.29
C GLY A 37 -7.89 23.70 3.47
N LYS A 38 -7.74 23.34 2.20
CA LYS A 38 -8.84 22.90 1.32
C LYS A 38 -8.58 21.49 0.77
N MET A 39 -9.64 20.83 0.32
CA MET A 39 -9.50 19.58 -0.40
C MET A 39 -8.84 19.81 -1.77
N ASN A 40 -7.92 18.92 -2.12
CA ASN A 40 -7.27 18.91 -3.42
C ASN A 40 -8.29 18.74 -4.54
N ARG A 41 -8.07 19.42 -5.65
CA ARG A 41 -8.89 19.36 -6.85
C ARG A 41 -8.05 18.91 -8.03
N VAL A 42 -8.69 18.19 -8.94
CA VAL A 42 -8.05 17.68 -10.15
C VAL A 42 -8.82 18.13 -11.37
N ARG A 43 -8.11 18.43 -12.43
CA ARG A 43 -8.69 18.61 -13.77
C ARG A 43 -8.09 17.57 -14.72
N ILE A 44 -8.95 16.93 -15.49
CA ILE A 44 -8.58 15.96 -16.52
C ILE A 44 -8.96 16.58 -17.87
N ASN A 45 -8.01 16.68 -18.80
CA ASN A 45 -8.20 17.26 -20.13
C ASN A 45 -8.84 18.68 -20.07
N ARG A 46 -8.46 19.49 -19.07
CA ARG A 46 -8.98 20.85 -18.84
C ARG A 46 -10.49 20.91 -18.53
N ALA A 47 -11.12 19.77 -18.23
CA ALA A 47 -12.52 19.71 -17.82
C ALA A 47 -12.76 20.39 -16.46
N ASN A 48 -14.01 20.43 -16.02
CA ASN A 48 -14.37 20.95 -14.71
C ASN A 48 -13.63 20.19 -13.59
N PRO A 49 -13.24 20.88 -12.50
CA PRO A 49 -12.52 20.25 -11.40
C PRO A 49 -13.33 19.11 -10.76
N VAL A 50 -12.68 17.97 -10.58
CA VAL A 50 -13.19 16.78 -9.90
C VAL A 50 -12.41 16.53 -8.63
N ARG A 51 -12.77 15.51 -7.86
CA ARG A 51 -12.06 15.13 -6.63
C ARG A 51 -10.74 14.43 -6.97
N ALA A 52 -9.73 14.57 -6.09
CA ALA A 52 -8.42 13.94 -6.31
C ALA A 52 -8.51 12.41 -6.54
N ARG A 53 -9.48 11.72 -5.93
CA ARG A 53 -9.70 10.28 -6.15
C ARG A 53 -10.08 9.90 -7.58
N ASP A 54 -10.58 10.83 -8.36
CA ASP A 54 -11.07 10.55 -9.71
C ASP A 54 -9.93 10.40 -10.73
N ILE A 55 -8.67 10.66 -10.33
CA ILE A 55 -7.47 10.35 -11.13
C ILE A 55 -6.90 8.95 -10.87
N LEU A 56 -7.42 8.24 -9.87
CA LEU A 56 -6.95 6.89 -9.57
C LEU A 56 -7.09 6.00 -10.81
N GLY A 57 -6.00 5.30 -11.17
CA GLY A 57 -5.93 4.49 -12.38
C GLY A 57 -5.54 5.24 -13.66
N ILE A 58 -5.57 6.59 -13.71
CA ILE A 58 -5.09 7.38 -14.87
C ILE A 58 -3.58 7.46 -14.85
N VAL A 59 -2.99 7.84 -13.70
CA VAL A 59 -1.54 7.83 -13.49
C VAL A 59 -1.23 6.70 -12.53
N ARG A 60 -0.58 5.67 -13.04
CA ARG A 60 -0.17 4.51 -12.24
C ARG A 60 1.31 4.67 -11.92
N THR A 61 1.67 4.64 -10.67
CA THR A 61 3.05 4.81 -10.22
C THR A 61 3.38 3.76 -9.16
N VAL A 62 4.61 3.29 -9.17
CA VAL A 62 5.21 2.52 -8.09
C VAL A 62 6.38 3.30 -7.57
N LEU A 63 6.22 3.86 -6.37
CA LEU A 63 7.29 4.55 -5.66
C LEU A 63 8.00 3.54 -4.74
N PHE A 64 9.31 3.52 -4.82
CA PHE A 64 10.17 2.92 -3.83
C PHE A 64 11.03 4.02 -3.19
N ALA A 65 10.98 4.09 -1.86
CA ALA A 65 11.66 5.10 -1.05
C ALA A 65 12.16 4.49 0.28
N PRO A 66 13.09 5.13 0.99
CA PRO A 66 13.61 4.62 2.27
C PRO A 66 12.53 4.30 3.31
N GLU A 67 11.42 5.01 3.29
CA GLU A 67 10.28 4.77 4.18
C GLU A 67 9.63 3.40 3.99
N ASP A 68 9.85 2.75 2.84
CA ASP A 68 9.32 1.41 2.56
C ASP A 68 9.92 0.31 3.44
N LEU A 69 11.03 0.58 4.12
CA LEU A 69 11.52 -0.29 5.18
C LEU A 69 10.48 -0.53 6.28
N ALA A 70 9.54 0.41 6.47
CA ALA A 70 8.41 0.23 7.36
C ALA A 70 7.47 -0.92 6.95
N LEU A 71 7.48 -1.36 5.69
CA LEU A 71 6.75 -2.54 5.25
C LEU A 71 7.28 -3.81 5.92
N VAL A 72 8.58 -3.88 6.18
CA VAL A 72 9.21 -5.05 6.80
C VAL A 72 9.35 -4.88 8.31
N LYS A 73 9.88 -3.74 8.77
CA LYS A 73 10.20 -3.50 10.19
C LYS A 73 9.08 -2.83 10.97
N GLY A 74 8.17 -2.13 10.28
CA GLY A 74 7.14 -1.31 10.90
C GLY A 74 5.94 -2.09 11.42
N ASP A 75 4.92 -1.31 11.78
CA ASP A 75 3.66 -1.83 12.31
C ASP A 75 2.79 -2.51 11.24
N PRO A 76 1.87 -3.38 11.65
CA PRO A 76 0.89 -4.00 10.76
C PRO A 76 0.09 -2.99 9.92
N SER A 77 -0.09 -1.78 10.41
CA SER A 77 -0.80 -0.71 9.69
C SER A 77 -0.13 -0.30 8.38
N ALA A 78 1.21 -0.35 8.29
CA ALA A 78 1.94 -0.05 7.07
C ALA A 78 1.66 -1.11 5.99
N ARG A 79 1.66 -2.39 6.38
CA ARG A 79 1.39 -3.52 5.47
C ARG A 79 -0.07 -3.58 5.03
N ARG A 80 -1.02 -3.29 5.95
CA ARG A 80 -2.43 -3.15 5.57
C ARG A 80 -2.63 -2.03 4.57
N ARG A 81 -2.00 -0.88 4.80
CA ARG A 81 -2.06 0.26 3.87
C ARG A 81 -1.49 -0.11 2.50
N PHE A 82 -0.35 -0.83 2.46
CA PHE A 82 0.24 -1.32 1.21
C PHE A 82 -0.77 -2.14 0.39
N LEU A 83 -1.45 -3.13 1.01
CA LEU A 83 -2.46 -3.93 0.33
C LEU A 83 -3.65 -3.08 -0.13
N ASP A 84 -4.13 -2.18 0.73
CA ASP A 84 -5.28 -1.31 0.44
C ASP A 84 -4.97 -0.32 -0.70
N ASP A 85 -3.77 0.26 -0.70
CA ASP A 85 -3.36 1.22 -1.72
C ASP A 85 -3.19 0.51 -3.08
N LEU A 86 -2.59 -0.69 -3.11
CA LEU A 86 -2.48 -1.49 -4.32
C LEU A 86 -3.86 -1.95 -4.82
N LEU A 87 -4.74 -2.40 -3.93
CA LEU A 87 -6.12 -2.77 -4.27
C LEU A 87 -6.86 -1.61 -4.94
N VAL A 88 -6.71 -0.39 -4.43
CA VAL A 88 -7.36 0.79 -5.01
C VAL A 88 -6.76 1.17 -6.36
N VAL A 89 -5.47 0.95 -6.59
CA VAL A 89 -4.84 1.20 -7.90
C VAL A 89 -5.33 0.19 -8.93
N LEU A 90 -5.42 -1.09 -8.58
CA LEU A 90 -5.91 -2.15 -9.46
C LEU A 90 -7.42 -2.06 -9.66
N GLN A 91 -8.16 -1.72 -8.62
CA GLN A 91 -9.62 -1.66 -8.60
C GLN A 91 -10.13 -0.36 -7.96
N PRO A 92 -10.16 0.77 -8.70
CA PRO A 92 -10.48 2.10 -8.14
C PRO A 92 -11.81 2.19 -7.38
N HIS A 93 -12.79 1.36 -7.71
CA HIS A 93 -14.08 1.30 -7.01
C HIS A 93 -13.94 0.84 -5.54
N GLN A 94 -12.89 0.11 -5.19
CA GLN A 94 -12.62 -0.36 -3.83
C GLN A 94 -12.29 0.78 -2.85
N ALA A 95 -11.93 1.97 -3.33
CA ALA A 95 -11.79 3.14 -2.47
C ALA A 95 -13.08 3.48 -1.72
N ALA A 96 -14.25 3.29 -2.35
CA ALA A 96 -15.55 3.46 -1.71
C ALA A 96 -15.81 2.38 -0.65
N THR A 97 -15.54 1.12 -0.97
CA THR A 97 -15.68 -0.03 -0.06
C THR A 97 -14.88 0.18 1.23
N ARG A 98 -13.61 0.61 1.11
CA ARG A 98 -12.77 0.92 2.26
C ARG A 98 -13.32 2.07 3.09
N SER A 99 -13.74 3.16 2.45
CA SER A 99 -14.34 4.31 3.15
C SER A 99 -15.62 3.94 3.91
N ASP A 100 -16.46 3.08 3.33
CA ASP A 100 -17.66 2.57 3.97
C ASP A 100 -17.33 1.70 5.17
N TYR A 101 -16.36 0.79 5.05
CA TYR A 101 -15.88 -0.01 6.17
C TYR A 101 -15.40 0.86 7.33
N ASP A 102 -14.55 1.85 7.06
CA ASP A 102 -14.02 2.77 8.07
C ASP A 102 -15.13 3.59 8.74
N ARG A 103 -16.16 3.97 8.00
CA ARG A 103 -17.33 4.68 8.53
C ARG A 103 -18.11 3.80 9.48
N VAL A 104 -18.44 2.57 9.08
CA VAL A 104 -19.18 1.59 9.90
C VAL A 104 -18.39 1.24 11.16
N LEU A 105 -17.09 0.99 11.04
CA LEU A 105 -16.19 0.71 12.15
C LEU A 105 -16.19 1.84 13.20
N ARG A 106 -16.12 3.11 12.76
CA ARG A 106 -16.18 4.27 13.66
C ARG A 106 -17.50 4.33 14.42
N GLN A 107 -18.63 4.09 13.74
CA GLN A 107 -19.96 4.11 14.39
C GLN A 107 -20.09 2.98 15.40
N ARG A 108 -19.69 1.77 15.03
CA ARG A 108 -19.69 0.62 15.92
C ARG A 108 -18.81 0.85 17.16
N ASN A 109 -17.60 1.37 16.97
CA ASN A 109 -16.70 1.69 18.08
C ASN A 109 -17.26 2.79 19.01
N ALA A 110 -17.99 3.77 18.47
CA ALA A 110 -18.67 4.77 19.29
C ALA A 110 -19.74 4.13 20.17
N LEU A 111 -20.51 3.18 19.64
CA LEU A 111 -21.51 2.43 20.40
C LEU A 111 -20.87 1.55 21.49
N LEU A 112 -19.80 0.83 21.19
CA LEU A 112 -19.05 0.02 22.17
C LEU A 112 -18.49 0.89 23.31
N LYS A 113 -17.96 2.07 23.01
CA LYS A 113 -17.49 3.04 24.02
C LYS A 113 -18.64 3.50 24.91
N SER A 114 -19.83 3.76 24.33
CA SER A 114 -21.02 4.15 25.07
C SER A 114 -21.51 3.03 26.01
N ALA A 115 -21.56 1.79 25.53
CA ALA A 115 -21.93 0.62 26.32
C ALA A 115 -20.96 0.39 27.48
N ARG A 116 -19.64 0.50 27.22
CA ARG A 116 -18.61 0.42 28.26
C ARG A 116 -18.79 1.49 29.34
N ALA A 117 -19.04 2.75 28.93
CA ALA A 117 -19.23 3.86 29.87
C ALA A 117 -20.48 3.68 30.75
N ALA A 118 -21.53 3.04 30.21
CA ALA A 118 -22.74 2.70 30.96
C ALA A 118 -22.54 1.52 31.93
N GLY A 119 -21.40 0.84 31.90
CA GLY A 119 -21.08 -0.31 32.76
C GLY A 119 -21.89 -1.58 32.48
N LYS A 120 -22.79 -1.55 31.50
CA LYS A 120 -23.61 -2.69 31.10
C LYS A 120 -24.09 -2.58 29.66
N LEU A 121 -24.27 -3.72 29.05
CA LEU A 121 -24.95 -3.83 27.75
C LEU A 121 -26.46 -3.77 28.01
N THR A 122 -27.17 -2.81 27.42
CA THR A 122 -28.63 -2.74 27.46
C THR A 122 -29.21 -3.42 26.23
N THR A 123 -30.47 -3.87 26.29
CA THR A 123 -31.15 -4.47 25.12
C THR A 123 -31.13 -3.55 23.88
N ASN A 124 -31.18 -2.24 24.08
CA ASN A 124 -31.07 -1.28 22.98
C ASN A 124 -29.64 -1.26 22.39
N HIS A 125 -28.61 -1.37 23.23
CA HIS A 125 -27.22 -1.51 22.75
C HIS A 125 -27.04 -2.81 21.95
N GLU A 126 -27.60 -3.93 22.43
CA GLU A 126 -27.52 -5.23 21.75
C GLU A 126 -28.15 -5.19 20.36
N ALA A 127 -29.43 -4.74 20.28
CA ALA A 127 -30.14 -4.64 19.01
C ALA A 127 -29.42 -3.70 18.00
N THR A 128 -28.83 -2.61 18.51
CA THR A 128 -28.08 -1.68 17.65
C THR A 128 -26.75 -2.26 17.22
N LEU A 129 -26.04 -3.01 18.09
CA LEU A 129 -24.81 -3.72 17.75
C LEU A 129 -25.05 -4.78 16.68
N ASP A 130 -26.17 -5.53 16.75
CA ASP A 130 -26.52 -6.53 15.74
C ASP A 130 -26.61 -5.91 14.33
N VAL A 131 -27.20 -4.73 14.22
CA VAL A 131 -27.27 -4.01 12.94
C VAL A 131 -25.89 -3.58 12.47
N TRP A 132 -25.06 -3.03 13.36
CA TRP A 132 -23.69 -2.61 12.99
C TRP A 132 -22.79 -3.81 12.68
N ASP A 133 -22.98 -4.96 13.35
CA ASP A 133 -22.24 -6.19 13.07
C ASP A 133 -22.51 -6.70 11.65
N GLN A 134 -23.77 -6.69 11.22
CA GLN A 134 -24.15 -7.03 9.84
C GLN A 134 -23.46 -6.11 8.82
N HIS A 135 -23.54 -4.80 9.05
CA HIS A 135 -22.91 -3.83 8.14
C HIS A 135 -21.38 -3.95 8.15
N LEU A 136 -20.78 -4.16 9.32
CA LEU A 136 -19.33 -4.33 9.44
C LEU A 136 -18.86 -5.62 8.76
N ALA A 137 -19.58 -6.73 8.97
CA ALA A 137 -19.27 -8.01 8.34
C ALA A 137 -19.37 -7.93 6.81
N GLN A 138 -20.43 -7.30 6.29
CA GLN A 138 -20.60 -7.12 4.85
C GLN A 138 -19.51 -6.26 4.23
N ALA A 139 -19.21 -5.10 4.81
CA ALA A 139 -18.16 -4.22 4.30
C ALA A 139 -16.77 -4.83 4.50
N GLY A 140 -16.54 -5.47 5.66
CA GLY A 140 -15.29 -6.15 6.01
C GLY A 140 -14.95 -7.31 5.09
N ALA A 141 -15.95 -8.11 4.71
CA ALA A 141 -15.77 -9.23 3.78
C ALA A 141 -15.29 -8.76 2.39
N ARG A 142 -15.81 -7.62 1.91
CA ARG A 142 -15.38 -7.04 0.63
C ARG A 142 -13.93 -6.54 0.69
N VAL A 143 -13.55 -5.87 1.79
CA VAL A 143 -12.16 -5.41 1.99
C VAL A 143 -11.23 -6.62 2.10
N LEU A 144 -11.60 -7.63 2.90
CA LEU A 144 -10.81 -8.83 3.09
C LEU A 144 -10.62 -9.60 1.78
N ARG A 145 -11.71 -9.83 1.01
CA ARG A 145 -11.62 -10.50 -0.30
C ARG A 145 -10.67 -9.75 -1.24
N GLY A 146 -10.82 -8.42 -1.35
CA GLY A 146 -9.93 -7.62 -2.18
C GLY A 146 -8.45 -7.72 -1.78
N ARG A 147 -8.13 -7.75 -0.49
CA ARG A 147 -6.75 -7.94 -0.01
C ARG A 147 -6.20 -9.33 -0.33
N LEU A 148 -7.04 -10.37 -0.20
CA LEU A 148 -6.66 -11.74 -0.55
C LEU A 148 -6.42 -11.88 -2.06
N ASP A 149 -7.22 -11.21 -2.89
CA ASP A 149 -7.03 -11.16 -4.35
C ASP A 149 -5.69 -10.48 -4.70
N VAL A 150 -5.40 -9.35 -4.06
CA VAL A 150 -4.10 -8.65 -4.23
C VAL A 150 -2.94 -9.53 -3.77
N LEU A 151 -3.07 -10.21 -2.64
CA LEU A 151 -2.04 -11.12 -2.16
C LEU A 151 -1.76 -12.24 -3.17
N GLY A 152 -2.82 -12.84 -3.74
CA GLY A 152 -2.68 -13.86 -4.79
C GLY A 152 -1.89 -13.34 -6.00
N GLN A 153 -2.09 -12.07 -6.38
CA GLN A 153 -1.37 -11.44 -7.50
C GLN A 153 0.09 -11.11 -7.18
N VAL A 154 0.42 -10.76 -5.94
CA VAL A 154 1.79 -10.31 -5.58
C VAL A 154 2.67 -11.43 -5.02
N ALA A 155 2.13 -12.54 -4.55
CA ALA A 155 2.91 -13.59 -3.86
C ALA A 155 3.98 -14.21 -4.77
N GLY A 156 3.63 -14.63 -5.98
CA GLY A 156 4.57 -15.15 -6.97
C GLY A 156 5.61 -14.13 -7.41
N PRO A 157 5.20 -12.94 -7.89
CA PRO A 157 6.11 -11.85 -8.23
C PRO A 157 7.05 -11.42 -7.08
N LEU A 158 6.60 -11.44 -5.82
CA LEU A 158 7.44 -11.16 -4.65
C LEU A 158 8.62 -12.14 -4.55
N ALA A 159 8.32 -13.45 -4.63
CA ALA A 159 9.35 -14.49 -4.57
C ALA A 159 10.36 -14.35 -5.73
N ALA A 160 9.87 -14.12 -6.94
CA ALA A 160 10.70 -13.93 -8.12
C ALA A 160 11.58 -12.68 -8.04
N ALA A 161 11.01 -11.54 -7.61
CA ALA A 161 11.75 -10.29 -7.44
C ALA A 161 12.85 -10.43 -6.37
N TYR A 162 12.54 -11.06 -5.24
CA TYR A 162 13.52 -11.27 -4.18
C TYR A 162 14.68 -12.16 -4.65
N ALA A 163 14.38 -13.25 -5.34
CA ALA A 163 15.42 -14.13 -5.93
C ALA A 163 16.28 -13.39 -6.95
N SER A 164 15.72 -12.47 -7.74
CA SER A 164 16.44 -11.66 -8.73
C SER A 164 17.38 -10.62 -8.10
N LEU A 165 17.00 -10.08 -6.95
CA LEU A 165 17.76 -9.04 -6.23
C LEU A 165 18.83 -9.61 -5.29
N THR A 166 18.72 -10.90 -4.94
CA THR A 166 19.62 -11.57 -4.00
C THR A 166 20.33 -12.76 -4.64
N ASP A 167 20.99 -13.57 -3.85
CA ASP A 167 21.60 -14.85 -4.29
C ASP A 167 20.60 -16.00 -4.38
N GLY A 168 19.33 -15.76 -4.04
CA GLY A 168 18.29 -16.78 -4.06
C GLY A 168 18.36 -17.80 -2.92
N SER A 169 19.21 -17.58 -1.92
CA SER A 169 19.39 -18.51 -0.80
C SER A 169 18.17 -18.65 0.10
N LYS A 170 17.31 -17.63 0.12
CA LYS A 170 16.07 -17.60 0.92
C LYS A 170 14.86 -17.34 0.04
N LEU A 171 13.78 -18.05 0.28
CA LEU A 171 12.48 -17.79 -0.32
C LEU A 171 11.76 -16.66 0.43
N ALA A 172 11.38 -15.60 -0.28
CA ALA A 172 10.51 -14.57 0.26
C ALA A 172 9.04 -14.99 0.09
N SER A 173 8.25 -14.88 1.14
CA SER A 173 6.83 -15.20 1.10
C SER A 173 6.02 -14.16 1.88
N ALA A 174 4.73 -14.06 1.55
CA ALA A 174 3.76 -13.22 2.22
C ALA A 174 2.52 -14.04 2.56
N HIS A 175 2.07 -13.95 3.81
CA HIS A 175 0.94 -14.73 4.33
C HIS A 175 -0.06 -13.77 4.99
N TYR A 176 -1.35 -13.97 4.73
CA TYR A 176 -2.40 -13.16 5.36
C TYR A 176 -2.86 -13.81 6.66
N ARG A 177 -2.74 -13.09 7.77
CA ARG A 177 -3.28 -13.50 9.07
C ARG A 177 -4.51 -12.69 9.37
N SER A 178 -5.64 -13.37 9.57
CA SER A 178 -6.91 -12.71 9.85
C SER A 178 -7.43 -13.04 11.24
N THR A 179 -7.96 -12.03 11.90
CA THR A 179 -8.63 -12.13 13.21
C THR A 179 -9.90 -12.96 13.21
N ILE A 180 -10.40 -13.36 12.04
CA ILE A 180 -11.56 -14.28 11.94
C ILE A 180 -11.19 -15.75 12.07
N VAL A 181 -9.90 -16.06 12.06
CA VAL A 181 -9.40 -17.43 12.11
C VAL A 181 -8.66 -17.70 13.41
N SER A 182 -7.86 -16.74 13.88
CA SER A 182 -7.08 -16.86 15.11
C SER A 182 -6.96 -15.52 15.81
N ASP A 183 -6.81 -15.55 17.13
CA ASP A 183 -6.42 -14.36 17.88
C ASP A 183 -5.01 -13.96 17.42
N ILE A 184 -4.91 -12.80 16.81
CA ILE A 184 -3.62 -12.17 16.53
C ILE A 184 -3.22 -11.49 17.83
N GLU A 185 -2.47 -12.20 18.67
CA GLU A 185 -1.83 -11.57 19.83
C GLU A 185 -0.73 -10.65 19.31
N ASP A 186 -0.60 -9.48 19.94
CA ASP A 186 0.33 -8.40 19.56
C ASP A 186 1.80 -8.78 19.88
N ASP A 187 2.01 -9.98 20.43
CA ASP A 187 3.30 -10.53 20.80
C ASP A 187 4.05 -11.01 19.55
N GLY A 188 4.93 -10.13 19.07
CA GLY A 188 5.70 -10.27 17.84
C GLY A 188 6.73 -11.43 17.80
N ASP A 189 6.69 -12.41 18.70
CA ASP A 189 7.73 -13.43 18.86
C ASP A 189 7.26 -14.89 18.73
N ALA A 190 5.99 -15.17 18.51
CA ALA A 190 5.59 -16.55 18.27
C ALA A 190 6.11 -16.99 16.90
N ALA A 191 6.93 -18.01 16.86
CA ALA A 191 7.35 -18.70 15.63
C ALA A 191 6.09 -19.04 14.82
N VAL A 192 5.88 -18.23 13.77
CA VAL A 192 4.67 -18.33 12.96
C VAL A 192 4.86 -19.51 12.05
N GLN A 193 4.20 -20.60 12.39
CA GLN A 193 3.96 -21.63 11.39
C GLN A 193 3.02 -21.00 10.35
N PRO A 194 3.26 -21.17 9.05
CA PRO A 194 2.28 -20.86 8.03
C PRO A 194 1.09 -21.77 8.28
N ASP A 195 0.11 -21.27 9.03
CA ASP A 195 -1.11 -21.99 9.34
C ASP A 195 -1.88 -22.19 8.04
N GLY A 196 -2.32 -23.42 7.75
CA GLY A 196 -3.21 -23.75 6.64
C GLY A 196 -4.53 -22.94 6.62
N ASN A 197 -4.74 -22.09 7.61
CA ASN A 197 -5.81 -21.13 7.76
C ASN A 197 -5.78 -20.00 6.73
N SER A 198 -4.60 -19.56 6.28
CA SER A 198 -4.47 -18.54 5.23
C SER A 198 -4.94 -19.07 3.87
N GLU A 199 -4.64 -20.33 3.55
CA GLU A 199 -5.04 -20.95 2.28
C GLU A 199 -6.56 -21.09 2.20
N ALA A 200 -7.21 -21.52 3.29
CA ALA A 200 -8.67 -21.63 3.37
C ALA A 200 -9.41 -20.27 3.23
N LEU A 201 -8.72 -19.15 3.50
CA LEU A 201 -9.27 -17.81 3.26
C LEU A 201 -9.13 -17.39 1.80
N LEU A 202 -8.06 -17.81 1.11
CA LEU A 202 -7.83 -17.45 -0.29
C LEU A 202 -8.94 -17.96 -1.21
N GLU A 203 -9.52 -19.11 -0.91
CA GLU A 203 -10.59 -19.73 -1.69
C GLU A 203 -12.01 -19.29 -1.27
N ALA A 204 -12.15 -18.68 -0.08
CA ALA A 204 -13.45 -18.32 0.47
C ALA A 204 -14.12 -17.20 -0.33
N SER A 205 -15.39 -17.37 -0.64
CA SER A 205 -16.23 -16.34 -1.25
C SER A 205 -16.46 -15.15 -0.29
N ALA A 206 -16.86 -14.01 -0.84
CA ALA A 206 -17.23 -12.85 -0.02
C ALA A 206 -18.38 -13.15 0.97
N SER A 207 -19.32 -14.03 0.60
CA SER A 207 -20.42 -14.46 1.48
C SER A 207 -19.90 -15.27 2.65
N GLU A 208 -19.04 -16.26 2.40
CA GLU A 208 -18.42 -17.07 3.46
C GLU A 208 -17.56 -16.21 4.40
N LEU A 209 -16.80 -15.27 3.85
CA LEU A 209 -16.02 -14.32 4.67
C LEU A 209 -16.93 -13.45 5.54
N GLN A 210 -18.07 -13.01 5.01
CA GLN A 210 -19.07 -12.24 5.79
C GLN A 210 -19.62 -13.06 6.95
N GLU A 211 -20.00 -14.31 6.72
CA GLU A 211 -20.49 -15.22 7.76
C GLU A 211 -19.44 -15.47 8.85
N ARG A 212 -18.19 -15.70 8.45
CA ARG A 212 -17.06 -15.89 9.39
C ARG A 212 -16.79 -14.64 10.23
N ILE A 213 -16.80 -13.44 9.61
CA ILE A 213 -16.63 -12.17 10.33
C ILE A 213 -17.78 -12.00 11.35
N LEU A 214 -19.02 -12.25 10.95
CA LEU A 214 -20.17 -12.11 11.82
C LEU A 214 -20.11 -13.07 13.02
N ALA A 215 -19.75 -14.33 12.78
CA ALA A 215 -19.55 -15.32 13.83
C ALA A 215 -18.43 -14.88 14.81
N ALA A 216 -17.31 -14.41 14.31
CA ALA A 216 -16.20 -13.94 15.13
C ALA A 216 -16.56 -12.68 15.95
N LEU A 217 -17.30 -11.71 15.37
CA LEU A 217 -17.84 -10.55 16.10
C LEU A 217 -18.77 -10.97 17.24
N THR A 218 -19.64 -11.96 16.98
CA THR A 218 -20.55 -12.50 18.00
C THR A 218 -19.76 -13.18 19.14
N ALA A 219 -18.76 -13.99 18.81
CA ALA A 219 -17.91 -14.68 19.79
C ALA A 219 -17.10 -13.71 20.66
N LYS A 220 -16.63 -12.57 20.10
CA LYS A 220 -15.82 -11.59 20.81
C LYS A 220 -16.60 -10.45 21.44
N ARG A 221 -17.94 -10.41 21.30
CA ARG A 221 -18.79 -9.29 21.71
C ARG A 221 -18.55 -8.83 23.14
N GLN A 222 -18.48 -9.76 24.10
CA GLN A 222 -18.25 -9.40 25.50
C GLN A 222 -16.90 -8.70 25.69
N GLN A 223 -15.84 -9.24 25.12
CA GLN A 223 -14.49 -8.63 25.20
C GLN A 223 -14.45 -7.26 24.52
N GLU A 224 -15.17 -7.09 23.41
CA GLU A 224 -15.25 -5.83 22.69
C GLU A 224 -15.98 -4.74 23.50
N VAL A 225 -17.04 -5.12 24.22
CA VAL A 225 -17.75 -4.21 25.14
C VAL A 225 -16.85 -3.82 26.29
N GLU A 226 -16.16 -4.77 26.93
CA GLU A 226 -15.21 -4.52 28.02
C GLU A 226 -14.07 -3.59 27.59
N ARG A 227 -13.53 -3.77 26.37
CA ARG A 227 -12.46 -2.93 25.81
C ARG A 227 -12.97 -1.63 25.18
N GLY A 228 -14.25 -1.54 24.82
CA GLY A 228 -14.87 -0.40 24.16
C GLY A 228 -14.40 -0.22 22.70
N MET A 229 -14.00 -1.31 22.03
CA MET A 229 -13.48 -1.29 20.67
C MET A 229 -13.70 -2.61 19.94
N THR A 230 -13.77 -2.56 18.62
CA THR A 230 -13.84 -3.73 17.75
C THR A 230 -12.51 -4.46 17.70
N LEU A 231 -12.52 -5.78 17.91
CA LEU A 231 -11.35 -6.63 17.97
C LEU A 231 -11.17 -7.52 16.71
N VAL A 232 -12.22 -7.66 15.91
CA VAL A 232 -12.29 -8.54 14.75
C VAL A 232 -12.46 -7.74 13.47
N GLY A 233 -11.76 -8.14 12.42
CA GLY A 233 -11.95 -7.63 11.07
C GLY A 233 -10.69 -7.05 10.43
N PRO A 234 -10.75 -6.67 9.14
CA PRO A 234 -9.61 -6.25 8.33
C PRO A 234 -8.72 -5.15 8.92
N HIS A 235 -9.24 -4.31 9.82
CA HIS A 235 -8.46 -3.27 10.51
C HIS A 235 -7.49 -3.83 11.55
N ARG A 236 -7.62 -5.10 11.93
CA ARG A 236 -6.76 -5.83 12.88
C ARG A 236 -5.88 -6.88 12.23
N ASP A 237 -6.16 -7.24 10.99
CA ASP A 237 -5.45 -8.29 10.27
C ASP A 237 -3.99 -7.90 9.97
N GLU A 238 -3.17 -8.90 9.63
CA GLU A 238 -1.74 -8.74 9.39
C GLU A 238 -1.34 -9.37 8.06
N LEU A 239 -0.42 -8.73 7.35
CA LEU A 239 0.35 -9.34 6.27
C LEU A 239 1.72 -9.75 6.80
N LEU A 240 1.89 -11.02 7.07
CA LEU A 240 3.15 -11.56 7.55
C LEU A 240 4.12 -11.76 6.38
N LEU A 241 5.30 -11.17 6.47
CA LEU A 241 6.40 -11.36 5.52
C LEU A 241 7.41 -12.32 6.11
N THR A 242 7.81 -13.33 5.34
CA THR A 242 8.80 -14.32 5.77
C THR A 242 9.97 -14.45 4.78
N LEU A 243 11.13 -14.82 5.29
CA LEU A 243 12.33 -15.17 4.52
C LEU A 243 12.82 -16.55 4.96
N GLY A 244 12.81 -17.51 4.04
CA GLY A 244 13.17 -18.88 4.36
C GLY A 244 12.28 -19.51 5.45
N GLY A 245 10.99 -19.14 5.50
CA GLY A 245 10.04 -19.62 6.50
C GLY A 245 10.09 -18.92 7.87
N VAL A 246 10.99 -17.93 8.05
CA VAL A 246 11.13 -17.18 9.32
C VAL A 246 10.55 -15.78 9.14
N PRO A 247 9.84 -15.19 10.13
CA PRO A 247 9.37 -13.83 10.06
C PRO A 247 10.48 -12.85 9.71
N ALA A 248 10.27 -11.99 8.72
CA ALA A 248 11.28 -11.01 8.33
C ALA A 248 11.48 -9.94 9.40
N LYS A 249 10.40 -9.53 10.08
CA LYS A 249 10.47 -8.58 11.20
C LYS A 249 11.24 -9.21 12.36
N GLY A 250 12.31 -8.56 12.80
CA GLY A 250 13.16 -9.01 13.89
C GLY A 250 14.29 -9.98 13.49
N TYR A 251 14.19 -10.68 12.35
CA TYR A 251 15.17 -11.69 11.93
C TYR A 251 15.93 -11.33 10.67
N ALA A 252 15.38 -10.49 9.79
CA ALA A 252 16.05 -10.08 8.57
C ALA A 252 17.19 -9.10 8.87
N SER A 253 18.34 -9.31 8.23
CA SER A 253 19.44 -8.34 8.21
C SER A 253 19.00 -7.04 7.52
N HIS A 254 19.82 -5.99 7.62
CA HIS A 254 19.51 -4.71 6.97
C HIS A 254 19.37 -4.86 5.45
N GLY A 255 20.32 -5.55 4.80
CA GLY A 255 20.26 -5.77 3.36
C GLY A 255 19.07 -6.64 2.92
N GLU A 256 18.72 -7.68 3.70
CA GLU A 256 17.53 -8.50 3.43
C GLU A 256 16.24 -7.68 3.59
N THR A 257 16.18 -6.79 4.58
CA THR A 257 15.05 -5.88 4.77
C THR A 257 14.85 -4.97 3.55
N TRP A 258 15.92 -4.36 3.04
CA TRP A 258 15.90 -3.55 1.83
C TRP A 258 15.46 -4.36 0.62
N SER A 259 16.08 -5.52 0.41
CA SER A 259 15.73 -6.39 -0.72
C SER A 259 14.26 -6.82 -0.66
N LEU A 260 13.73 -7.15 0.52
CA LEU A 260 12.34 -7.57 0.68
C LEU A 260 11.34 -6.41 0.45
N ALA A 261 11.63 -5.21 0.98
CA ALA A 261 10.80 -4.03 0.75
C ALA A 261 10.75 -3.66 -0.74
N LEU A 262 11.91 -3.68 -1.40
CA LEU A 262 12.02 -3.44 -2.84
C LEU A 262 11.27 -4.51 -3.64
N SER A 263 11.39 -5.80 -3.25
CA SER A 263 10.69 -6.91 -3.92
C SER A 263 9.17 -6.78 -3.83
N LEU A 264 8.63 -6.26 -2.71
CA LEU A 264 7.20 -5.97 -2.57
C LEU A 264 6.74 -4.87 -3.56
N ARG A 265 7.55 -3.83 -3.76
CA ARG A 265 7.24 -2.78 -4.73
C ARG A 265 7.35 -3.28 -6.17
N LEU A 266 8.38 -4.09 -6.47
CA LEU A 266 8.49 -4.74 -7.78
C LEU A 266 7.35 -5.72 -8.05
N ALA A 267 6.88 -6.45 -7.02
CA ALA A 267 5.69 -7.29 -7.12
C ALA A 267 4.42 -6.46 -7.43
N SER A 268 4.30 -5.28 -6.81
CA SER A 268 3.20 -4.35 -7.15
C SER A 268 3.29 -3.84 -8.57
N TYR A 269 4.51 -3.55 -9.04
CA TYR A 269 4.77 -3.15 -10.43
C TYR A 269 4.34 -4.25 -11.40
N GLN A 270 4.74 -5.49 -11.14
CA GLN A 270 4.38 -6.64 -11.96
C GLN A 270 2.86 -6.88 -11.98
N ALA A 271 2.19 -6.83 -10.82
CA ALA A 271 0.74 -6.95 -10.75
C ALA A 271 0.01 -5.87 -11.56
N MET A 272 0.53 -4.64 -11.59
CA MET A 272 -0.02 -3.57 -12.41
C MET A 272 0.21 -3.78 -13.91
N LEU A 273 1.35 -4.36 -14.32
CA LEU A 273 1.61 -4.71 -15.71
C LEU A 273 0.67 -5.81 -16.20
N GLU A 274 0.41 -6.82 -15.35
CA GLU A 274 -0.49 -7.93 -15.68
C GLU A 274 -1.96 -7.49 -15.77
N ASP A 275 -2.36 -6.51 -14.93
CA ASP A 275 -3.71 -5.95 -14.94
C ASP A 275 -4.01 -5.17 -16.23
N ASP A 276 -3.03 -4.45 -16.78
CA ASP A 276 -3.19 -3.72 -18.04
C ASP A 276 -1.91 -3.87 -18.89
N SER A 277 -1.89 -4.86 -19.77
CA SER A 277 -0.73 -5.19 -20.61
C SER A 277 -0.70 -4.42 -21.94
N ARG A 278 -1.56 -3.42 -22.14
CA ARG A 278 -1.54 -2.59 -23.36
C ARG A 278 -0.28 -1.73 -23.41
N PRO A 279 0.31 -1.52 -24.58
CA PRO A 279 1.47 -0.63 -24.74
C PRO A 279 1.16 0.79 -24.20
N GLY A 280 2.07 1.34 -23.42
CA GLY A 280 1.91 2.65 -22.77
C GLY A 280 1.02 2.64 -21.52
N ALA A 281 0.56 1.47 -21.06
CA ALA A 281 -0.24 1.34 -19.85
C ALA A 281 0.60 0.98 -18.61
N GLY A 282 1.88 0.67 -18.80
CA GLY A 282 2.79 0.34 -17.70
C GLY A 282 2.86 1.44 -16.65
N PRO A 283 3.00 1.08 -15.35
CA PRO A 283 3.17 2.07 -14.31
C PRO A 283 4.54 2.75 -14.41
N ILE A 284 4.61 4.01 -14.01
CA ILE A 284 5.88 4.73 -13.87
C ILE A 284 6.57 4.21 -12.60
N LEU A 285 7.80 3.75 -12.74
CA LEU A 285 8.61 3.31 -11.61
C LEU A 285 9.43 4.50 -11.10
N ILE A 286 9.34 4.78 -9.81
CA ILE A 286 10.05 5.88 -9.15
C ILE A 286 10.97 5.27 -8.09
N LEU A 287 12.27 5.48 -8.24
CA LEU A 287 13.32 5.02 -7.33
C LEU A 287 13.91 6.23 -6.61
N ASP A 288 13.47 6.47 -5.37
CA ASP A 288 13.86 7.65 -4.60
C ASP A 288 14.99 7.30 -3.62
N ASP A 289 16.19 7.78 -3.92
CA ASP A 289 17.44 7.58 -3.16
C ASP A 289 17.81 6.12 -2.85
N VAL A 290 17.36 5.19 -3.71
CA VAL A 290 17.47 3.74 -3.48
C VAL A 290 18.90 3.24 -3.61
N PHE A 291 19.62 3.77 -4.60
CA PHE A 291 20.94 3.24 -4.96
C PHE A 291 22.01 3.53 -3.90
N ALA A 292 21.85 4.58 -3.09
CA ALA A 292 22.74 4.91 -1.99
C ALA A 292 22.79 3.81 -0.91
N GLU A 293 21.68 3.10 -0.72
CA GLU A 293 21.50 2.09 0.34
C GLU A 293 21.86 0.65 -0.11
N LEU A 294 22.20 0.45 -1.38
CA LEU A 294 22.50 -0.85 -1.95
C LEU A 294 24.01 -1.03 -2.19
N ASP A 295 24.49 -2.24 -1.97
CA ASP A 295 25.83 -2.63 -2.42
C ASP A 295 25.90 -2.72 -3.96
N ALA A 296 27.12 -2.81 -4.51
CA ALA A 296 27.34 -2.80 -5.95
C ALA A 296 26.59 -3.93 -6.68
N ASP A 297 26.53 -5.12 -6.11
CA ASP A 297 25.87 -6.27 -6.73
C ASP A 297 24.35 -6.07 -6.79
N ARG A 298 23.75 -5.60 -5.70
CA ARG A 298 22.31 -5.30 -5.67
C ARG A 298 21.96 -4.12 -6.56
N ARG A 299 22.79 -3.08 -6.64
CA ARG A 299 22.62 -1.98 -7.60
C ARG A 299 22.55 -2.50 -9.04
N ALA A 300 23.51 -3.35 -9.41
CA ALA A 300 23.56 -3.93 -10.76
C ALA A 300 22.35 -4.82 -11.06
N ARG A 301 21.92 -5.64 -10.09
CA ARG A 301 20.74 -6.49 -10.23
C ARG A 301 19.46 -5.67 -10.34
N LEU A 302 19.28 -4.64 -9.50
CA LEU A 302 18.13 -3.74 -9.58
C LEU A 302 18.06 -3.04 -10.93
N ALA A 303 19.20 -2.48 -11.38
CA ALA A 303 19.26 -1.81 -12.67
C ALA A 303 18.83 -2.73 -13.83
N LYS A 304 19.22 -4.00 -13.79
CA LYS A 304 18.78 -5.00 -14.77
C LYS A 304 17.28 -5.30 -14.69
N VAL A 305 16.72 -5.40 -13.47
CA VAL A 305 15.30 -5.69 -13.28
C VAL A 305 14.40 -4.56 -13.78
N VAL A 306 14.86 -3.31 -13.64
CA VAL A 306 14.05 -2.14 -14.03
C VAL A 306 14.33 -1.64 -15.45
N ALA A 307 15.33 -2.22 -16.15
CA ALA A 307 15.74 -1.77 -17.48
C ALA A 307 14.62 -1.86 -18.54
N ASP A 308 13.71 -2.82 -18.39
CA ASP A 308 12.60 -3.05 -19.32
C ASP A 308 11.33 -2.23 -18.98
N ALA A 309 11.39 -1.40 -17.93
CA ALA A 309 10.25 -0.56 -17.57
C ALA A 309 10.06 0.58 -18.60
N GLU A 310 8.82 0.85 -18.99
CA GLU A 310 8.50 1.90 -19.98
C GLU A 310 8.99 3.29 -19.54
N GLN A 311 8.92 3.58 -18.22
CA GLN A 311 9.44 4.82 -17.65
C GLN A 311 9.95 4.60 -16.23
N VAL A 312 11.21 5.01 -16.00
CA VAL A 312 11.84 5.01 -14.67
C VAL A 312 12.28 6.43 -14.34
N LEU A 313 11.92 6.90 -13.15
CA LEU A 313 12.41 8.13 -12.54
C LEU A 313 13.34 7.74 -11.39
N VAL A 314 14.57 8.22 -11.43
CA VAL A 314 15.57 7.96 -10.38
C VAL A 314 15.96 9.28 -9.73
N THR A 315 15.91 9.35 -8.41
CA THR A 315 16.56 10.41 -7.66
C THR A 315 17.80 9.87 -6.96
N ALA A 316 18.85 10.66 -6.90
CA ALA A 316 20.07 10.33 -6.18
C ALA A 316 20.78 11.61 -5.71
N ALA A 317 21.32 11.59 -4.50
CA ALA A 317 22.15 12.68 -3.99
C ALA A 317 23.52 12.72 -4.67
N VAL A 318 24.02 11.56 -5.07
CA VAL A 318 25.33 11.39 -5.72
C VAL A 318 25.13 10.71 -7.08
N GLU A 319 25.56 11.35 -8.15
CA GLU A 319 25.42 10.84 -9.53
C GLU A 319 26.12 9.48 -9.73
N ALA A 320 27.25 9.25 -9.04
CA ALA A 320 28.00 8.00 -9.13
C ALA A 320 27.28 6.78 -8.51
N ASP A 321 26.23 6.99 -7.71
CA ASP A 321 25.44 5.90 -7.16
C ASP A 321 24.49 5.29 -8.20
N VAL A 322 24.13 6.05 -9.25
CA VAL A 322 23.24 5.57 -10.31
C VAL A 322 24.03 4.73 -11.31
N PRO A 323 23.66 3.44 -11.53
CA PRO A 323 24.32 2.59 -12.51
C PRO A 323 24.29 3.18 -13.93
N ASP A 324 25.39 3.02 -14.68
CA ASP A 324 25.51 3.54 -16.05
C ASP A 324 24.40 3.03 -16.98
N SER A 325 23.91 1.81 -16.76
CA SER A 325 22.81 1.21 -17.53
C SER A 325 21.47 1.94 -17.38
N LEU A 326 21.30 2.77 -16.34
CA LEU A 326 20.09 3.58 -16.10
C LEU A 326 20.31 5.06 -16.41
N LYS A 327 21.49 5.45 -16.91
CA LYS A 327 21.75 6.83 -17.30
C LYS A 327 20.89 7.20 -18.51
N GLY A 328 19.99 8.15 -18.32
CA GLY A 328 19.09 8.70 -19.32
C GLY A 328 19.16 10.22 -19.33
N HIS A 329 18.02 10.87 -19.39
CA HIS A 329 17.94 12.32 -19.27
C HIS A 329 18.21 12.76 -17.82
N VAL A 330 19.35 13.45 -17.61
CA VAL A 330 19.78 13.87 -16.28
C VAL A 330 19.34 15.31 -16.01
N LEU A 331 18.67 15.52 -14.88
CA LEU A 331 18.27 16.82 -14.37
C LEU A 331 19.03 17.10 -13.06
N ARG A 332 19.74 18.20 -12.99
CA ARG A 332 20.39 18.65 -11.74
C ARG A 332 19.47 19.62 -11.00
N VAL A 333 19.14 19.25 -9.78
CA VAL A 333 18.26 20.04 -8.90
C VAL A 333 19.10 20.83 -7.90
N THR A 334 18.90 22.14 -7.87
CA THR A 334 19.50 23.05 -6.89
C THR A 334 18.40 23.84 -6.18
N PRO A 335 18.65 24.51 -5.04
CA PRO A 335 17.65 25.30 -4.38
C PRO A 335 17.02 26.34 -5.31
N GLY A 336 15.74 26.12 -5.67
CA GLY A 336 14.96 27.02 -6.52
C GLY A 336 15.14 26.86 -8.03
N ALA A 337 15.98 25.93 -8.52
CA ALA A 337 16.21 25.74 -9.94
C ALA A 337 16.42 24.26 -10.34
N ILE A 338 16.06 23.94 -11.58
CA ILE A 338 16.31 22.65 -12.22
C ILE A 338 17.06 22.94 -13.53
N HIS A 339 18.18 22.27 -13.75
CA HIS A 339 19.03 22.42 -14.93
C HIS A 339 19.14 21.08 -15.66
N ALA A 340 19.09 21.10 -17.00
CA ALA A 340 19.49 19.92 -17.79
C ALA A 340 21.01 19.70 -17.66
N ALA A 341 21.42 18.42 -17.68
CA ALA A 341 22.87 18.12 -17.66
C ALA A 341 23.54 18.72 -18.89
N GLY A 342 24.54 19.58 -18.67
CA GLY A 342 25.24 20.33 -19.72
C GLY A 342 24.97 21.83 -19.75
N GLU A 343 23.90 22.30 -19.10
CA GLU A 343 23.68 23.71 -18.83
C GLU A 343 24.36 24.07 -17.51
N GLY A 344 25.52 24.71 -17.56
CA GLY A 344 26.22 25.19 -16.37
C GLY A 344 25.42 26.26 -15.65
N PRO A 345 25.61 26.49 -14.33
CA PRO A 345 25.02 27.61 -13.64
C PRO A 345 25.65 28.90 -14.16
N GLY A 346 25.02 29.55 -15.14
CA GLY A 346 25.43 30.86 -15.67
C GLY A 346 25.73 30.87 -17.17
N ALA A 347 24.71 30.79 -17.99
CA ALA A 347 24.69 31.38 -19.33
C ALA A 347 23.60 32.43 -19.38
#